data_b3df5936c1d4358acfcce4c83f0220ce
#
_entry.id   b3df5936c1d4358acfcce4c83f0220ce
#
_cell.length_a   1.000
_cell.length_b   1.000
_cell.length_c   1.000
_cell.angle_alpha   90.00
_cell.angle_beta   90.00
_cell.angle_gamma   90.00
#
_symmetry.space_group_name_H-M   'P 1'
#
loop_
_entity.id
_entity.type
_entity.pdbx_description
1 polymer ?
#
loop_
_entity_poly.entity_id
_entity_poly.type
_entity_poly.pdbx_seq_one_letter_code
_entity_poly.pdbx_strand_id
1 'polypeptide(L)'
;ILFSGGTQVSGQTIYTAEDRDIRGAEQDYKKLEKELDKKIKRTPQDHPGYDEYQYHLDPIEHDPWQLTSFLTTLYDDYTRSEVQGKLQEIFKKQYKLTTWVEVQIRYKTVWVISPGGIPVPTQVPYEYKIFHTKLENRGLEVVIREEFDDDQWKPYEIFQNTLGGRPYLFNGGLPPGGSDGSGAPGIDYTVPAEALTDSEFAAIYEEAKKYVGTPYVWGGSTPAT
;
A
#
# COMPACT_ATOMS: atom_id res chain seq x y z
N ILE A 1 -4.14 -39.40 -6.58
CA ILE A 1 -4.76 -38.55 -7.62
C ILE A 1 -3.97 -37.28 -7.60
N LEU A 2 -3.08 -37.14 -8.60
CA LEU A 2 -2.21 -35.97 -8.82
C LEU A 2 -3.09 -34.86 -9.43
N PHE A 3 -3.32 -33.79 -8.70
CA PHE A 3 -3.70 -32.51 -9.30
C PHE A 3 -2.43 -31.84 -9.83
N SER A 4 -2.13 -32.13 -11.09
CA SER A 4 -1.25 -31.31 -11.90
C SER A 4 -2.06 -30.08 -12.32
N GLY A 5 -2.12 -29.07 -11.46
CA GLY A 5 -2.60 -27.73 -11.80
C GLY A 5 -1.49 -26.98 -12.49
N GLY A 6 -1.23 -27.28 -13.77
CA GLY A 6 -0.49 -26.38 -14.61
C GLY A 6 -1.34 -25.12 -14.79
N THR A 7 -0.98 -24.02 -14.12
CA THR A 7 -1.48 -22.70 -14.43
C THR A 7 -1.09 -22.40 -15.87
N GLN A 8 -2.03 -22.62 -16.81
CA GLN A 8 -1.92 -22.00 -18.12
C GLN A 8 -1.92 -20.49 -17.85
N VAL A 9 -0.76 -19.87 -18.01
CA VAL A 9 -0.67 -18.43 -18.17
C VAL A 9 -1.37 -18.11 -19.49
N SER A 10 -2.71 -18.07 -19.44
CA SER A 10 -3.48 -17.42 -20.49
C SER A 10 -3.00 -15.97 -20.49
N GLY A 11 -2.64 -15.43 -21.67
CA GLY A 11 -2.02 -14.12 -21.82
C GLY A 11 -2.93 -12.95 -21.43
N GLN A 12 -3.52 -13.02 -20.24
CA GLN A 12 -4.30 -11.95 -19.64
C GLN A 12 -3.33 -10.98 -18.96
N THR A 13 -3.23 -9.80 -19.52
CA THR A 13 -2.50 -8.67 -18.95
C THR A 13 -3.42 -7.77 -18.12
N ILE A 14 -4.62 -8.25 -17.78
CA ILE A 14 -5.71 -7.48 -17.16
C ILE A 14 -6.04 -8.09 -15.80
N TYR A 15 -6.18 -7.23 -14.78
CA TYR A 15 -6.71 -7.67 -13.48
C TYR A 15 -8.12 -8.25 -13.66
N THR A 16 -8.36 -9.41 -13.08
CA THR A 16 -9.60 -10.18 -13.22
C THR A 16 -10.64 -9.81 -12.16
N ALA A 17 -10.20 -9.56 -10.94
CA ALA A 17 -11.08 -9.20 -9.84
C ALA A 17 -11.87 -7.90 -10.10
N GLU A 18 -13.03 -7.76 -9.48
CA GLU A 18 -13.88 -6.58 -9.57
C GLU A 18 -13.19 -5.35 -8.98
N ASP A 19 -13.37 -4.17 -9.59
CA ASP A 19 -12.77 -2.91 -9.13
C ASP A 19 -13.06 -2.61 -7.65
N ARG A 20 -14.27 -2.95 -7.17
CA ARG A 20 -14.67 -2.77 -5.77
C ARG A 20 -13.85 -3.65 -4.82
N ASP A 21 -13.51 -4.85 -5.24
CA ASP A 21 -12.76 -5.81 -4.43
C ASP A 21 -11.28 -5.44 -4.42
N ILE A 22 -10.73 -5.01 -5.55
CA ILE A 22 -9.37 -4.45 -5.66
C ILE A 22 -9.22 -3.22 -4.77
N ARG A 23 -10.11 -2.23 -4.91
CA ARG A 23 -10.08 -1.00 -4.08
C ARG A 23 -10.34 -1.31 -2.61
N GLY A 24 -11.19 -2.30 -2.34
CA GLY A 24 -11.48 -2.75 -0.98
C GLY A 24 -10.27 -3.38 -0.29
N ALA A 25 -9.52 -4.24 -0.98
CA ALA A 25 -8.28 -4.84 -0.47
C ALA A 25 -7.22 -3.76 -0.19
N GLU A 26 -7.05 -2.81 -1.09
CA GLU A 26 -6.16 -1.66 -0.93
C GLU A 26 -6.54 -0.79 0.30
N GLN A 27 -7.83 -0.51 0.47
CA GLN A 27 -8.32 0.22 1.64
C GLN A 27 -8.05 -0.52 2.95
N ASP A 28 -8.19 -1.86 2.95
CA ASP A 28 -7.92 -2.69 4.13
C ASP A 28 -6.42 -2.68 4.47
N TYR A 29 -5.54 -2.73 3.45
CA TYR A 29 -4.11 -2.61 3.68
C TYR A 29 -3.72 -1.24 4.26
N LYS A 30 -4.22 -0.16 3.68
CA LYS A 30 -4.07 1.20 4.23
C LYS A 30 -4.63 1.35 5.64
N LYS A 31 -5.66 0.58 5.99
CA LYS A 31 -6.19 0.58 7.34
C LYS A 31 -5.18 -0.05 8.32
N LEU A 32 -4.52 -1.16 7.94
CA LEU A 32 -3.46 -1.76 8.75
C LEU A 32 -2.30 -0.77 8.96
N GLU A 33 -1.89 -0.05 7.92
CA GLU A 33 -0.86 0.99 8.00
C GLU A 33 -1.26 2.13 8.96
N LYS A 34 -2.50 2.60 8.88
CA LYS A 34 -3.03 3.62 9.80
C LYS A 34 -3.08 3.13 11.25
N GLU A 35 -3.39 1.86 11.47
CA GLU A 35 -3.40 1.26 12.80
C GLU A 35 -1.98 1.14 13.36
N LEU A 36 -1.01 0.79 12.52
CA LEU A 36 0.42 0.77 12.89
C LEU A 36 0.91 2.18 13.27
N ASP A 37 0.63 3.20 12.46
CA ASP A 37 0.96 4.60 12.75
C ASP A 37 0.35 5.07 14.08
N LYS A 38 -0.92 4.77 14.31
CA LYS A 38 -1.59 5.08 15.59
C LYS A 38 -0.92 4.38 16.77
N LYS A 39 -0.53 3.12 16.61
CA LYS A 39 0.17 2.36 17.66
C LYS A 39 1.51 3.02 18.00
N ILE A 40 2.28 3.45 16.99
CA ILE A 40 3.55 4.15 17.21
C ILE A 40 3.33 5.48 17.94
N LYS A 41 2.35 6.28 17.52
CA LYS A 41 2.01 7.56 18.16
C LYS A 41 1.54 7.43 19.59
N ARG A 42 0.97 6.29 19.95
CA ARG A 42 0.53 6.00 21.32
C ARG A 42 1.62 5.46 22.23
N THR A 43 2.84 5.26 21.74
CA THR A 43 3.96 4.71 22.52
C THR A 43 4.11 5.34 23.90
N PRO A 44 4.08 6.68 24.10
CA PRO A 44 4.24 7.26 25.44
C PRO A 44 3.07 6.97 26.39
N GLN A 45 1.86 6.79 25.86
CA GLN A 45 0.68 6.44 26.64
C GLN A 45 0.67 4.95 26.99
N ASP A 46 1.06 4.10 26.04
CA ASP A 46 1.05 2.63 26.21
C ASP A 46 2.26 2.15 27.03
N HIS A 47 3.35 2.94 27.09
CA HIS A 47 4.58 2.69 27.85
C HIS A 47 4.97 3.93 28.65
N PRO A 48 4.27 4.29 29.73
CA PRO A 48 4.58 5.48 30.53
C PRO A 48 5.79 5.26 31.43
N GLY A 49 6.40 6.36 31.92
CA GLY A 49 7.40 6.34 32.96
C GLY A 49 8.86 6.30 32.50
N TYR A 50 9.09 6.66 31.23
CA TYR A 50 10.43 6.88 30.71
C TYR A 50 10.72 8.38 30.62
N ASP A 51 12.01 8.74 30.75
CA ASP A 51 12.45 10.13 30.70
C ASP A 51 12.45 10.71 29.29
N GLU A 52 12.63 9.85 28.27
CA GLU A 52 12.69 10.22 26.86
C GLU A 52 12.12 9.11 25.97
N TYR A 53 11.53 9.48 24.84
CA TYR A 53 11.06 8.57 23.78
C TYR A 53 11.75 8.90 22.48
N GLN A 54 12.47 7.94 21.92
CA GLN A 54 13.18 8.09 20.65
C GLN A 54 12.56 7.17 19.58
N TYR A 55 12.43 7.70 18.37
CA TYR A 55 11.79 7.03 17.23
C TYR A 55 12.77 6.90 16.06
N HIS A 56 12.87 5.69 15.53
CA HIS A 56 13.65 5.32 14.34
C HIS A 56 12.69 4.68 13.35
N LEU A 57 12.05 5.49 12.51
CA LEU A 57 10.91 5.03 11.72
C LEU A 57 11.20 5.13 10.23
N ASP A 58 11.11 3.99 9.54
CA ASP A 58 10.95 3.98 8.10
C ASP A 58 9.55 4.48 7.71
N PRO A 59 9.34 4.98 6.48
CA PRO A 59 8.02 5.38 5.99
C PRO A 59 7.01 4.24 6.05
N ILE A 60 5.76 4.57 6.43
CA ILE A 60 4.63 3.63 6.36
C ILE A 60 3.91 3.90 5.05
N GLU A 61 4.28 3.16 4.04
CA GLU A 61 3.74 3.29 2.69
C GLU A 61 3.94 2.01 1.88
N HIS A 62 3.09 1.79 0.90
CA HIS A 62 3.23 0.75 -0.11
C HIS A 62 2.73 1.25 -1.47
N ASP A 63 3.06 0.54 -2.53
CA ASP A 63 2.54 0.79 -3.86
C ASP A 63 1.27 -0.06 -4.08
N PRO A 64 0.09 0.56 -4.33
CA PRO A 64 -1.16 -0.15 -4.55
C PRO A 64 -1.13 -1.05 -5.79
N TRP A 65 -0.30 -0.72 -6.77
CA TRP A 65 -0.13 -1.56 -7.96
C TRP A 65 0.61 -2.84 -7.64
N GLN A 66 1.65 -2.77 -6.79
CA GLN A 66 2.36 -3.95 -6.31
C GLN A 66 1.41 -4.88 -5.54
N LEU A 67 0.59 -4.33 -4.66
CA LEU A 67 -0.38 -5.11 -3.89
C LEU A 67 -1.40 -5.81 -4.80
N THR A 68 -1.99 -5.07 -5.74
CA THR A 68 -3.00 -5.62 -6.66
C THR A 68 -2.42 -6.67 -7.58
N SER A 69 -1.25 -6.43 -8.17
CA SER A 69 -0.56 -7.39 -9.02
C SER A 69 -0.21 -8.68 -8.26
N PHE A 70 0.23 -8.54 -7.02
CA PHE A 70 0.49 -9.68 -6.14
C PHE A 70 -0.75 -10.53 -5.90
N LEU A 71 -1.87 -9.89 -5.52
CA LEU A 71 -3.11 -10.59 -5.26
C LEU A 71 -3.68 -11.25 -6.52
N THR A 72 -3.64 -10.56 -7.66
CA THR A 72 -4.09 -11.14 -8.93
C THR A 72 -3.22 -12.32 -9.36
N THR A 73 -1.90 -12.24 -9.15
CA THR A 73 -1.00 -13.37 -9.47
C THR A 73 -1.29 -14.60 -8.62
N LEU A 74 -1.69 -14.42 -7.34
CA LEU A 74 -1.98 -15.53 -6.44
C LEU A 74 -3.37 -16.13 -6.61
N TYR A 75 -4.37 -15.30 -6.84
CA TYR A 75 -5.78 -15.68 -6.72
C TYR A 75 -6.54 -15.58 -8.04
N ASP A 76 -5.96 -14.93 -9.05
CA ASP A 76 -6.61 -14.57 -10.30
C ASP A 76 -7.83 -13.65 -10.02
N ASP A 77 -9.06 -14.14 -10.09
CA ASP A 77 -10.25 -13.45 -9.64
C ASP A 77 -10.43 -13.64 -8.12
N TYR A 78 -10.57 -12.54 -7.39
CA TYR A 78 -10.73 -12.60 -5.94
C TYR A 78 -11.75 -11.59 -5.41
N THR A 79 -12.35 -11.94 -4.28
CA THR A 79 -13.15 -11.01 -3.50
C THR A 79 -12.32 -10.40 -2.36
N ARG A 80 -12.71 -9.19 -1.93
CA ARG A 80 -12.10 -8.51 -0.79
C ARG A 80 -12.00 -9.39 0.47
N SER A 81 -13.02 -10.25 0.71
CA SER A 81 -13.06 -11.12 1.90
C SER A 81 -12.04 -12.26 1.85
N GLU A 82 -11.78 -12.82 0.67
CA GLU A 82 -10.87 -13.95 0.50
C GLU A 82 -9.42 -13.60 0.78
N VAL A 83 -9.02 -12.37 0.47
CA VAL A 83 -7.62 -11.93 0.58
C VAL A 83 -7.23 -11.41 1.95
N GLN A 84 -8.16 -11.26 2.91
CA GLN A 84 -7.90 -10.66 4.22
C GLN A 84 -6.76 -11.32 5.00
N GLY A 85 -6.71 -12.64 4.98
CA GLY A 85 -5.63 -13.41 5.63
C GLY A 85 -4.27 -13.12 5.02
N LYS A 86 -4.19 -13.05 3.68
CA LYS A 86 -2.95 -12.76 2.95
C LYS A 86 -2.50 -11.32 3.16
N LEU A 87 -3.42 -10.34 3.18
CA LEU A 87 -3.08 -8.95 3.49
C LEU A 87 -2.40 -8.82 4.86
N GLN A 88 -2.93 -9.50 5.89
CA GLN A 88 -2.32 -9.49 7.21
C GLN A 88 -0.96 -10.20 7.25
N GLU A 89 -0.81 -11.29 6.50
CA GLU A 89 0.45 -12.03 6.41
C GLU A 89 1.57 -11.17 5.81
N ILE A 90 1.34 -10.60 4.61
CA ILE A 90 2.35 -9.78 3.94
C ILE A 90 2.62 -8.49 4.69
N PHE A 91 1.62 -7.90 5.34
CA PHE A 91 1.79 -6.74 6.21
C PHE A 91 2.79 -7.01 7.35
N LYS A 92 2.68 -8.17 8.02
CA LYS A 92 3.61 -8.58 9.08
C LYS A 92 5.02 -8.87 8.56
N LYS A 93 5.16 -9.26 7.29
CA LYS A 93 6.46 -9.46 6.64
C LYS A 93 7.08 -8.14 6.19
N GLN A 94 6.27 -7.20 5.75
CA GLN A 94 6.71 -5.88 5.31
C GLN A 94 7.15 -5.01 6.49
N TYR A 95 6.35 -4.95 7.57
CA TYR A 95 6.58 -4.05 8.69
C TYR A 95 7.01 -4.80 9.94
N LYS A 96 8.14 -4.38 10.53
CA LYS A 96 8.63 -4.89 11.78
C LYS A 96 8.79 -3.76 12.78
N LEU A 97 7.93 -3.77 13.81
CA LEU A 97 8.00 -2.82 14.92
C LEU A 97 8.77 -3.47 16.08
N THR A 98 9.85 -2.81 16.53
CA THR A 98 10.69 -3.25 17.63
C THR A 98 10.81 -2.13 18.66
N THR A 99 10.83 -2.49 19.95
CA THR A 99 11.02 -1.54 21.04
C THR A 99 12.08 -2.06 21.99
N TRP A 100 12.84 -1.15 22.60
CA TRP A 100 13.81 -1.47 23.66
C TRP A 100 14.01 -0.28 24.60
N VAL A 101 14.61 -0.53 25.75
CA VAL A 101 14.94 0.51 26.73
C VAL A 101 16.45 0.64 26.83
N GLU A 102 16.93 1.88 26.74
CA GLU A 102 18.31 2.27 27.06
C GLU A 102 18.32 2.95 28.41
N VAL A 103 19.28 2.57 29.26
CA VAL A 103 19.48 3.23 30.56
C VAL A 103 20.84 3.92 30.56
N GLN A 104 20.83 5.23 30.79
CA GLN A 104 22.03 6.06 30.90
C GLN A 104 22.18 6.51 32.36
N ILE A 105 23.41 6.49 32.88
CA ILE A 105 23.70 7.13 34.16
C ILE A 105 24.02 8.61 33.90
N ARG A 106 23.16 9.47 34.36
CA ARG A 106 23.33 10.93 34.31
C ARG A 106 23.56 11.48 35.70
N TYR A 107 24.09 12.70 35.82
CA TYR A 107 24.35 13.34 37.10
C TYR A 107 23.53 14.61 37.22
N LYS A 108 22.97 14.83 38.40
CA LYS A 108 22.28 16.09 38.79
C LYS A 108 22.94 16.71 39.97
N THR A 109 23.02 18.06 39.99
CA THR A 109 23.52 18.80 41.12
C THR A 109 22.41 18.89 42.19
N VAL A 110 22.71 18.42 43.41
CA VAL A 110 21.88 18.62 44.58
C VAL A 110 22.68 19.42 45.62
N TRP A 111 22.00 20.29 46.37
CA TRP A 111 22.62 21.06 47.42
C TRP A 111 22.50 20.28 48.72
N VAL A 112 23.65 19.86 49.28
CA VAL A 112 23.71 19.12 50.53
C VAL A 112 24.25 20.07 51.60
N ILE A 113 23.59 20.12 52.76
CA ILE A 113 24.07 20.94 53.89
C ILE A 113 25.20 20.19 54.59
N SER A 114 26.40 20.81 54.60
CA SER A 114 27.56 20.29 55.29
C SER A 114 27.36 20.34 56.82
N PRO A 115 28.18 19.62 57.60
CA PRO A 115 28.12 19.68 59.07
C PRO A 115 28.28 21.10 59.64
N GLY A 116 28.83 22.06 58.92
CA GLY A 116 28.95 23.45 59.24
C GLY A 116 27.77 24.34 58.89
N GLY A 117 26.65 23.77 58.35
CA GLY A 117 25.47 24.53 57.91
C GLY A 117 25.59 25.20 56.54
N ILE A 118 26.67 24.96 55.81
CA ILE A 118 26.93 25.57 54.51
C ILE A 118 26.43 24.64 53.40
N PRO A 119 25.56 25.11 52.44
CA PRO A 119 25.16 24.35 51.28
C PRO A 119 26.35 24.09 50.35
N VAL A 120 26.58 22.81 49.99
CA VAL A 120 27.63 22.38 49.05
C VAL A 120 26.99 21.69 47.85
N PRO A 121 27.31 22.09 46.63
CA PRO A 121 26.81 21.42 45.42
C PRO A 121 27.47 20.03 45.28
N THR A 122 26.63 19.00 45.20
CA THR A 122 27.07 17.61 45.09
C THR A 122 26.46 16.99 43.87
N GLN A 123 27.27 16.28 43.09
CA GLN A 123 26.79 15.54 41.92
C GLN A 123 26.27 14.17 42.37
N VAL A 124 24.99 13.93 42.10
CA VAL A 124 24.35 12.66 42.42
C VAL A 124 23.97 11.94 41.13
N PRO A 125 24.43 10.67 40.95
CA PRO A 125 24.03 9.90 39.77
C PRO A 125 22.54 9.51 39.85
N TYR A 126 21.91 9.45 38.69
CA TYR A 126 20.56 8.91 38.53
C TYR A 126 20.42 8.17 37.21
N GLU A 127 19.50 7.22 37.16
CA GLU A 127 19.15 6.54 35.93
C GLU A 127 18.26 7.44 35.07
N TYR A 128 18.66 7.61 33.81
CA TYR A 128 17.87 8.26 32.78
C TYR A 128 17.45 7.19 31.77
N LYS A 129 16.15 6.95 31.63
CA LYS A 129 15.58 5.85 30.84
C LYS A 129 15.01 6.36 29.53
N ILE A 130 15.53 5.85 28.43
CA ILE A 130 15.09 6.19 27.08
C ILE A 130 14.35 4.99 26.51
N PHE A 131 13.11 5.21 26.08
CA PHE A 131 12.33 4.20 25.39
C PHE A 131 12.48 4.40 23.87
N HIS A 132 13.02 3.40 23.19
CA HIS A 132 13.22 3.42 21.75
C HIS A 132 12.11 2.66 21.04
N THR A 133 11.63 3.22 19.92
CA THR A 133 10.72 2.58 19.00
C THR A 133 11.34 2.58 17.62
N LYS A 134 11.53 1.41 17.02
CA LYS A 134 12.05 1.25 15.67
C LYS A 134 11.01 0.58 14.79
N LEU A 135 10.69 1.21 13.65
CA LEU A 135 9.93 0.60 12.58
C LEU A 135 10.85 0.35 11.39
N GLU A 136 10.86 -0.88 10.92
CA GLU A 136 11.53 -1.29 9.69
C GLU A 136 10.46 -1.59 8.64
N ASN A 137 10.55 -0.94 7.45
CA ASN A 137 9.74 -1.24 6.27
C ASN A 137 10.66 -1.87 5.23
N ARG A 138 10.47 -3.15 4.95
CA ARG A 138 11.29 -3.90 3.97
C ARG A 138 10.94 -3.59 2.52
N GLY A 139 9.85 -2.86 2.30
CA GLY A 139 9.26 -2.68 0.99
C GLY A 139 8.42 -3.89 0.56
N LEU A 140 7.24 -3.59 -0.04
CA LEU A 140 6.30 -4.65 -0.43
C LEU A 140 6.88 -5.55 -1.53
N GLU A 141 7.64 -5.00 -2.49
CA GLU A 141 8.27 -5.76 -3.58
C GLU A 141 9.25 -6.82 -3.07
N VAL A 142 10.04 -6.50 -2.04
CA VAL A 142 10.96 -7.47 -1.43
C VAL A 142 10.19 -8.63 -0.82
N VAL A 143 9.07 -8.34 -0.14
CA VAL A 143 8.20 -9.37 0.43
C VAL A 143 7.57 -10.24 -0.65
N ILE A 144 7.09 -9.63 -1.74
CA ILE A 144 6.51 -10.34 -2.88
C ILE A 144 7.55 -11.24 -3.54
N ARG A 145 8.79 -10.77 -3.70
CA ARG A 145 9.87 -11.57 -4.30
C ARG A 145 10.19 -12.81 -3.48
N GLU A 146 10.06 -12.74 -2.15
CA GLU A 146 10.25 -13.90 -1.27
C GLU A 146 9.07 -14.89 -1.31
N GLU A 147 7.86 -14.41 -1.66
CA GLU A 147 6.66 -15.24 -1.77
C GLU A 147 6.57 -15.99 -3.10
N PHE A 148 7.11 -15.42 -4.17
CA PHE A 148 6.95 -15.92 -5.52
C PHE A 148 8.13 -16.76 -5.99
N ASP A 149 7.81 -17.84 -6.71
CA ASP A 149 8.76 -18.51 -7.58
C ASP A 149 8.93 -17.76 -8.93
N ASP A 150 9.82 -18.27 -9.79
CA ASP A 150 10.10 -17.60 -11.07
C ASP A 150 8.91 -17.65 -12.05
N ASP A 151 8.01 -18.62 -11.91
CA ASP A 151 6.82 -18.74 -12.77
C ASP A 151 5.73 -17.75 -12.34
N GLN A 152 5.61 -17.45 -11.05
CA GLN A 152 4.71 -16.45 -10.50
C GLN A 152 5.27 -15.03 -10.69
N TRP A 153 6.59 -14.86 -10.67
CA TRP A 153 7.20 -13.55 -10.83
C TRP A 153 6.93 -12.93 -12.21
N LYS A 154 6.93 -13.73 -13.28
CA LYS A 154 6.69 -13.26 -14.64
C LYS A 154 5.32 -12.60 -14.83
N PRO A 155 4.18 -13.23 -14.48
CA PRO A 155 2.88 -12.58 -14.57
C PRO A 155 2.77 -11.33 -13.67
N TYR A 156 3.38 -11.35 -12.47
CA TYR A 156 3.45 -10.17 -11.62
C TYR A 156 4.12 -8.98 -12.31
N GLU A 157 5.29 -9.17 -12.96
CA GLU A 157 5.96 -8.11 -13.71
C GLU A 157 5.11 -7.59 -14.87
N ILE A 158 4.40 -8.48 -15.55
CA ILE A 158 3.49 -8.08 -16.63
C ILE A 158 2.37 -7.18 -16.09
N PHE A 159 1.73 -7.56 -14.98
CA PHE A 159 0.70 -6.73 -14.34
C PHE A 159 1.26 -5.38 -13.87
N GLN A 160 2.47 -5.33 -13.32
CA GLN A 160 3.12 -4.08 -12.94
C GLN A 160 3.33 -3.17 -14.15
N ASN A 161 3.89 -3.68 -15.25
CA ASN A 161 4.18 -2.92 -16.46
C ASN A 161 2.92 -2.43 -17.20
N THR A 162 1.81 -3.16 -17.08
CA THR A 162 0.55 -2.84 -17.78
C THR A 162 -0.47 -2.15 -16.88
N LEU A 163 -0.18 -2.00 -15.58
CA LEU A 163 -1.14 -1.60 -14.53
C LEU A 163 -2.42 -2.45 -14.58
N GLY A 164 -2.26 -3.73 -14.96
CA GLY A 164 -3.36 -4.67 -15.17
C GLY A 164 -4.43 -4.18 -16.13
N GLY A 165 -4.06 -3.34 -17.12
CA GLY A 165 -4.99 -2.75 -18.07
C GLY A 165 -6.03 -1.78 -17.47
N ARG A 166 -5.88 -1.42 -16.18
CA ARG A 166 -6.85 -0.57 -15.44
C ARG A 166 -6.17 0.62 -14.73
N PRO A 167 -5.47 1.52 -15.45
CA PRO A 167 -4.69 2.61 -14.86
C PRO A 167 -5.52 3.60 -14.03
N TYR A 168 -6.84 3.57 -14.17
CA TYR A 168 -7.79 4.41 -13.43
C TYR A 168 -8.01 3.97 -11.97
N LEU A 169 -7.61 2.76 -11.57
CA LEU A 169 -7.98 2.19 -10.27
C LEU A 169 -7.56 3.06 -9.08
N PHE A 170 -6.33 3.57 -9.10
CA PHE A 170 -5.76 4.31 -7.96
C PHE A 170 -5.44 5.78 -8.27
N ASN A 171 -5.52 6.20 -9.52
CA ASN A 171 -5.22 7.58 -9.94
C ASN A 171 -6.45 8.49 -9.94
N GLY A 172 -7.57 8.07 -9.35
CA GLY A 172 -8.81 8.85 -9.28
C GLY A 172 -9.58 8.93 -10.61
N GLY A 173 -9.17 8.17 -11.61
CA GLY A 173 -9.89 8.04 -12.87
C GLY A 173 -11.14 7.16 -12.73
N LEU A 174 -12.17 7.44 -13.54
CA LEU A 174 -13.32 6.55 -13.70
C LEU A 174 -12.95 5.41 -14.65
N PRO A 175 -13.53 4.20 -14.48
CA PRO A 175 -13.41 3.15 -15.47
C PRO A 175 -13.95 3.65 -16.79
N PRO A 176 -13.37 3.23 -17.94
CA PRO A 176 -13.91 3.54 -19.25
C PRO A 176 -15.38 3.09 -19.31
N GLY A 177 -16.31 4.07 -19.47
CA GLY A 177 -17.76 3.81 -19.54
C GLY A 177 -18.53 3.84 -18.20
N GLY A 178 -17.89 4.10 -17.06
CA GLY A 178 -18.55 4.22 -15.75
C GLY A 178 -18.96 5.66 -15.45
N SER A 179 -20.22 6.02 -15.62
CA SER A 179 -20.83 7.15 -14.91
C SER A 179 -21.37 6.63 -13.59
N ASP A 180 -20.62 6.80 -12.49
CA ASP A 180 -21.28 6.86 -11.20
C ASP A 180 -21.93 8.26 -11.12
N GLY A 181 -23.13 8.37 -10.68
CA GLY A 181 -23.85 9.67 -10.58
C GLY A 181 -23.25 10.64 -9.55
N SER A 182 -21.95 10.55 -9.22
CA SER A 182 -21.26 11.29 -8.15
C SER A 182 -20.53 12.56 -8.62
N GLY A 183 -20.62 12.93 -9.92
CA GLY A 183 -20.06 14.21 -10.39
C GLY A 183 -18.52 14.34 -10.31
N ALA A 184 -17.79 13.24 -10.27
CA ALA A 184 -16.34 13.27 -10.37
C ALA A 184 -15.91 13.83 -11.74
N PRO A 185 -14.85 14.67 -11.82
CA PRO A 185 -14.36 15.19 -13.08
C PRO A 185 -13.96 14.02 -13.98
N GLY A 186 -14.60 13.94 -15.16
CA GLY A 186 -14.31 12.93 -16.17
C GLY A 186 -12.81 12.99 -16.55
N ILE A 187 -12.21 11.85 -16.83
CA ILE A 187 -10.89 11.81 -17.43
C ILE A 187 -11.02 12.50 -18.77
N ASP A 188 -10.33 13.61 -18.94
CA ASP A 188 -10.19 14.27 -20.23
C ASP A 188 -9.27 13.40 -21.11
N TYR A 189 -9.86 12.59 -21.95
CA TYR A 189 -9.14 11.87 -23.01
C TYR A 189 -8.75 12.85 -24.11
N THR A 190 -7.93 13.83 -23.79
CA THR A 190 -7.39 14.73 -24.81
C THR A 190 -6.39 13.97 -25.66
N VAL A 191 -6.83 13.53 -26.84
CA VAL A 191 -5.93 12.98 -27.83
C VAL A 191 -5.00 14.11 -28.28
N PRO A 192 -3.66 13.90 -28.27
CA PRO A 192 -2.72 14.89 -28.78
C PRO A 192 -3.11 15.37 -30.19
N ALA A 193 -3.06 16.68 -30.41
CA ALA A 193 -3.49 17.26 -31.68
C ALA A 193 -2.71 16.69 -32.89
N GLU A 194 -1.44 16.30 -32.69
CA GLU A 194 -0.62 15.64 -33.68
C GLU A 194 -1.15 14.26 -34.07
N ALA A 195 -1.78 13.51 -33.17
CA ALA A 195 -2.37 12.22 -33.50
C ALA A 195 -3.63 12.36 -34.39
N LEU A 196 -4.36 13.47 -34.23
CA LEU A 196 -5.53 13.78 -35.03
C LEU A 196 -5.19 14.29 -36.46
N THR A 197 -3.91 14.50 -36.76
CA THR A 197 -3.46 14.84 -38.12
C THR A 197 -3.46 13.61 -39.06
N ASP A 198 -3.43 12.40 -38.51
CA ASP A 198 -3.64 11.15 -39.24
C ASP A 198 -5.15 10.97 -39.52
N SER A 199 -5.53 11.00 -40.80
CA SER A 199 -6.93 10.93 -41.18
C SER A 199 -7.61 9.59 -40.88
N GLU A 200 -6.87 8.48 -40.87
CA GLU A 200 -7.40 7.16 -40.50
C GLU A 200 -7.62 7.08 -38.98
N PHE A 201 -6.63 7.53 -38.21
CA PHE A 201 -6.78 7.60 -36.75
C PHE A 201 -7.90 8.54 -36.33
N ALA A 202 -8.00 9.72 -36.93
CA ALA A 202 -9.06 10.69 -36.65
C ALA A 202 -10.46 10.09 -36.94
N ALA A 203 -10.63 9.36 -38.04
CA ALA A 203 -11.89 8.71 -38.39
C ALA A 203 -12.26 7.62 -37.36
N ILE A 204 -11.31 6.79 -36.98
CA ILE A 204 -11.50 5.74 -35.96
C ILE A 204 -11.85 6.37 -34.60
N TYR A 205 -11.16 7.43 -34.20
CA TYR A 205 -11.41 8.15 -32.94
C TYR A 205 -12.82 8.77 -32.91
N GLU A 206 -13.25 9.45 -33.97
CA GLU A 206 -14.60 10.02 -34.04
C GLU A 206 -15.68 8.94 -34.04
N GLU A 207 -15.43 7.79 -34.65
CA GLU A 207 -16.35 6.65 -34.61
C GLU A 207 -16.40 6.06 -33.18
N ALA A 208 -15.26 5.85 -32.52
CA ALA A 208 -15.17 5.32 -31.17
C ALA A 208 -15.87 6.21 -30.14
N LYS A 209 -15.80 7.55 -30.31
CA LYS A 209 -16.49 8.51 -29.43
C LYS A 209 -18.00 8.31 -29.37
N LYS A 210 -18.62 7.82 -30.43
CA LYS A 210 -20.07 7.56 -30.49
C LYS A 210 -20.51 6.45 -29.54
N TYR A 211 -19.57 5.58 -29.15
CA TYR A 211 -19.84 4.42 -28.29
C TYR A 211 -19.38 4.62 -26.83
N VAL A 212 -18.76 5.75 -26.53
CA VAL A 212 -18.37 6.09 -25.15
C VAL A 212 -19.63 6.18 -24.28
N GLY A 213 -19.68 5.37 -23.21
CA GLY A 213 -20.83 5.31 -22.29
C GLY A 213 -21.91 4.30 -22.69
N THR A 214 -21.76 3.55 -23.79
CA THR A 214 -22.67 2.44 -24.08
C THR A 214 -22.35 1.23 -23.21
N PRO A 215 -23.34 0.53 -22.62
CA PRO A 215 -23.10 -0.67 -21.83
C PRO A 215 -22.40 -1.75 -22.66
N TYR A 216 -21.36 -2.37 -22.10
CA TYR A 216 -20.72 -3.52 -22.72
C TYR A 216 -21.65 -4.74 -22.62
N VAL A 217 -21.94 -5.38 -23.76
CA VAL A 217 -22.70 -6.63 -23.81
C VAL A 217 -21.79 -7.75 -24.28
N TRP A 218 -21.53 -8.72 -23.43
CA TRP A 218 -20.69 -9.87 -23.76
C TRP A 218 -21.30 -10.66 -24.94
N GLY A 219 -20.51 -10.88 -25.97
CA GLY A 219 -20.94 -11.60 -27.17
C GLY A 219 -21.84 -10.80 -28.13
N GLY A 220 -22.07 -9.52 -27.87
CA GLY A 220 -22.76 -8.61 -28.78
C GLY A 220 -21.89 -8.29 -29.99
N SER A 221 -22.47 -8.33 -31.20
CA SER A 221 -21.82 -7.95 -32.44
C SER A 221 -22.09 -6.51 -32.85
N THR A 222 -22.98 -5.82 -32.14
CA THR A 222 -23.34 -4.43 -32.38
C THR A 222 -23.55 -3.72 -31.02
N PRO A 223 -23.23 -2.41 -30.95
CA PRO A 223 -23.58 -1.64 -29.78
C PRO A 223 -25.10 -1.69 -29.54
N ALA A 224 -25.51 -1.86 -28.27
CA ALA A 224 -26.92 -1.75 -27.91
C ALA A 224 -27.39 -0.30 -28.17
N THR A 225 -28.32 -0.14 -29.08
CA THR A 225 -29.02 1.14 -29.31
C THR A 225 -30.15 1.29 -28.31
#